data_44a759a92ed212fa84433045ed8e5d9a
#
_entry.id   44a759a92ed212fa84433045ed8e5d9a
#
_cell.length_a   1.000
_cell.length_b   1.000
_cell.length_c   1.000
_cell.angle_alpha   90.00
_cell.angle_beta   90.00
_cell.angle_gamma   90.00
#
_symmetry.space_group_name_H-M   'P 1'
#
loop_
_entity.id
_entity.type
_entity.pdbx_description
1 polymer ?
#
loop_
_entity_poly.entity_id
_entity_poly.type
_entity_poly.pdbx_seq_one_letter_code
_entity_poly.pdbx_strand_id
1 'polypeptide(L)'
;MLAVASATLASSTALHAFGKAVLDEKFAFKYLVGSCMYGYLYLGEILPEVAKCGATHIDIWPKRHGNQREQLSDMGEELFLSLLKKHNVSLGCMTQYVLGPFGLQDEMKVAQRLGCQTIVTGGSGPKGLTGTALKAAVKEFLEKMKPHLDVAEETGITIAIENHANNLIDSPDSLKYLAELSPSPHLAVAFAPYHLPQDSIALAQLIRDLGNSIRVFYAWEHGDGCMTRLPKNQELKQMPANGPLDFQPLVQALVDIDYSGWTEIFMHPVPRGIPILETAEEVTAEINKSRHYL
;
A
#
# COMPACT_ATOMS: atom_id res chain seq x y z
N MET A 1 -23.78 65.74 -48.44
CA MET A 1 -23.77 64.30 -48.74
C MET A 1 -22.92 63.62 -47.64
N LEU A 2 -23.55 62.86 -46.84
CA LEU A 2 -22.91 62.15 -45.74
C LEU A 2 -22.18 60.89 -46.26
N ALA A 3 -20.94 60.69 -45.86
CA ALA A 3 -20.24 59.42 -46.02
C ALA A 3 -20.14 58.75 -44.64
N VAL A 4 -20.78 57.59 -44.55
CA VAL A 4 -20.79 56.75 -43.35
C VAL A 4 -19.55 55.88 -43.39
N ALA A 5 -18.70 55.96 -42.38
CA ALA A 5 -17.55 55.05 -42.17
C ALA A 5 -18.01 53.86 -41.35
N SER A 6 -17.99 52.68 -41.96
CA SER A 6 -18.24 51.41 -41.27
C SER A 6 -16.96 50.93 -40.56
N ALA A 7 -16.98 50.89 -39.26
CA ALA A 7 -15.92 50.26 -38.48
C ALA A 7 -16.20 48.75 -38.36
N THR A 8 -15.33 47.94 -38.92
CA THR A 8 -15.31 46.49 -38.78
C THR A 8 -14.67 46.09 -37.43
N LEU A 9 -15.49 45.47 -36.56
CA LEU A 9 -15.01 44.79 -35.38
C LEU A 9 -14.26 43.53 -35.83
N ALA A 10 -12.95 43.51 -35.66
CA ALA A 10 -12.16 42.30 -35.73
C ALA A 10 -12.26 41.58 -34.40
N SER A 11 -12.89 40.44 -34.41
CA SER A 11 -13.22 39.60 -33.27
C SER A 11 -11.99 39.01 -32.58
N SER A 12 -11.99 39.10 -31.31
CA SER A 12 -11.13 38.47 -30.33
C SER A 12 -11.35 36.94 -30.27
N THR A 13 -10.89 36.18 -31.24
CA THR A 13 -10.92 34.70 -31.24
C THR A 13 -9.57 34.02 -31.08
N ALA A 14 -8.51 34.79 -30.73
CA ALA A 14 -7.16 34.27 -30.62
C ALA A 14 -6.69 33.93 -29.21
N LEU A 15 -7.54 34.02 -28.16
CA LEU A 15 -7.15 33.80 -26.78
C LEU A 15 -7.69 32.46 -26.13
N HIS A 16 -8.29 31.59 -26.95
CA HIS A 16 -8.82 30.31 -26.42
C HIS A 16 -8.05 29.06 -26.89
N ALA A 17 -6.92 29.21 -27.54
CA ALA A 17 -6.15 28.10 -28.11
C ALA A 17 -4.87 27.70 -27.33
N PHE A 18 -4.52 28.40 -26.24
CA PHE A 18 -3.29 28.09 -25.45
C PHE A 18 -3.57 27.40 -24.12
N GLY A 19 -4.81 27.01 -23.84
CA GLY A 19 -5.21 26.37 -22.59
C GLY A 19 -5.40 24.85 -22.65
N LYS A 20 -4.94 24.15 -23.68
CA LYS A 20 -5.25 22.72 -23.83
C LYS A 20 -4.08 21.91 -24.35
N ALA A 21 -2.98 21.91 -23.60
CA ALA A 21 -1.90 20.96 -23.78
C ALA A 21 -1.08 20.80 -22.49
N VAL A 22 -1.73 20.75 -21.32
CA VAL A 22 -1.24 19.93 -20.21
C VAL A 22 -1.98 18.62 -20.44
N LEU A 23 -1.28 17.64 -20.97
CA LEU A 23 -1.75 16.25 -20.92
C LEU A 23 -1.95 15.98 -19.44
N ASP A 24 -3.21 15.89 -18.98
CA ASP A 24 -3.54 15.22 -17.72
C ASP A 24 -2.89 13.85 -17.82
N GLU A 25 -1.72 13.66 -17.20
CA GLU A 25 -1.22 12.33 -16.94
C GLU A 25 -2.26 11.71 -16.05
N LYS A 26 -3.06 10.84 -16.64
CA LYS A 26 -4.19 10.21 -16.00
C LYS A 26 -3.61 9.43 -14.82
N PHE A 27 -4.01 9.78 -13.59
CA PHE A 27 -3.63 9.03 -12.40
C PHE A 27 -3.79 7.53 -12.65
N ALA A 28 -2.81 6.76 -12.26
CA ALA A 28 -2.84 5.31 -12.35
C ALA A 28 -2.15 4.70 -11.13
N PHE A 29 -2.80 3.71 -10.55
CA PHE A 29 -2.20 2.96 -9.47
C PHE A 29 -0.97 2.17 -9.92
N LYS A 30 0.07 2.16 -9.09
CA LYS A 30 1.19 1.22 -9.19
C LYS A 30 0.84 -0.01 -8.37
N TYR A 31 0.32 -1.04 -9.04
CA TYR A 31 -0.08 -2.26 -8.35
C TYR A 31 1.10 -3.11 -7.93
N LEU A 32 0.98 -3.65 -6.72
CA LEU A 32 1.87 -4.62 -6.09
C LEU A 32 1.04 -5.86 -5.76
N VAL A 33 1.57 -7.04 -6.03
CA VAL A 33 0.89 -8.30 -5.72
C VAL A 33 1.40 -8.86 -4.41
N GLY A 34 0.53 -8.97 -3.40
CA GLY A 34 0.83 -9.64 -2.14
C GLY A 34 0.89 -11.15 -2.31
N SER A 35 2.04 -11.74 -2.09
CA SER A 35 2.21 -13.19 -2.23
C SER A 35 1.34 -14.00 -1.26
N CYS A 36 1.01 -13.42 -0.11
CA CYS A 36 0.14 -14.06 0.89
C CYS A 36 -1.30 -14.31 0.40
N MET A 37 -1.75 -13.60 -0.64
CA MET A 37 -3.04 -13.88 -1.29
C MET A 37 -3.08 -15.29 -1.91
N TYR A 38 -1.92 -15.81 -2.28
CA TYR A 38 -1.70 -17.15 -2.84
C TYR A 38 -1.29 -18.19 -1.77
N GLY A 39 -1.31 -17.81 -0.49
CA GLY A 39 -0.94 -18.69 0.62
C GLY A 39 0.50 -19.22 0.50
N TYR A 40 0.67 -20.53 0.64
CA TYR A 40 1.99 -21.18 0.59
C TYR A 40 2.32 -21.75 -0.80
N LEU A 41 1.69 -21.25 -1.88
CA LEU A 41 2.08 -21.65 -3.23
C LEU A 41 3.57 -21.29 -3.49
N TYR A 42 4.16 -22.08 -4.37
CA TYR A 42 5.55 -21.85 -4.77
C TYR A 42 5.68 -20.57 -5.60
N LEU A 43 6.75 -19.80 -5.39
CA LEU A 43 7.01 -18.56 -6.12
C LEU A 43 6.93 -18.74 -7.65
N GLY A 44 7.37 -19.89 -8.17
CA GLY A 44 7.26 -20.19 -9.60
C GLY A 44 5.83 -20.31 -10.13
N GLU A 45 4.85 -20.53 -9.25
CA GLU A 45 3.41 -20.54 -9.59
C GLU A 45 2.79 -19.14 -9.45
N ILE A 46 3.28 -18.33 -8.49
CA ILE A 46 2.77 -16.99 -8.23
C ILE A 46 3.30 -15.97 -9.25
N LEU A 47 4.58 -16.03 -9.58
CA LEU A 47 5.24 -15.01 -10.42
C LEU A 47 4.62 -14.84 -11.82
N PRO A 48 4.15 -15.90 -12.52
CA PRO A 48 3.40 -15.75 -13.76
C PRO A 48 2.10 -14.96 -13.62
N GLU A 49 1.51 -14.92 -12.42
CA GLU A 49 0.24 -14.24 -12.14
C GLU A 49 0.40 -12.73 -11.94
N VAL A 50 1.60 -12.27 -11.55
CA VAL A 50 1.86 -10.84 -11.26
C VAL A 50 1.50 -9.94 -12.45
N ALA A 51 1.96 -10.28 -13.64
CA ALA A 51 1.67 -9.51 -14.86
C ALA A 51 0.17 -9.55 -15.21
N LYS A 52 -0.51 -10.66 -14.95
CA LYS A 52 -1.96 -10.81 -15.18
C LYS A 52 -2.77 -9.90 -14.23
N CYS A 53 -2.23 -9.58 -13.04
CA CYS A 53 -2.80 -8.59 -12.12
C CYS A 53 -2.50 -7.13 -12.52
N GLY A 54 -1.91 -6.87 -13.68
CA GLY A 54 -1.50 -5.52 -14.11
C GLY A 54 -0.37 -4.93 -13.28
N ALA A 55 0.42 -5.78 -12.62
CA ALA A 55 1.55 -5.42 -11.79
C ALA A 55 2.88 -5.87 -12.43
N THR A 56 3.96 -5.26 -11.98
CA THR A 56 5.33 -5.65 -12.31
C THR A 56 6.15 -5.99 -11.08
N HIS A 57 5.54 -5.89 -9.91
CA HIS A 57 6.21 -6.08 -8.62
C HIS A 57 5.41 -6.99 -7.70
N ILE A 58 6.13 -7.67 -6.82
CA ILE A 58 5.58 -8.56 -5.80
C ILE A 58 6.00 -8.10 -4.40
N ASP A 59 5.11 -8.25 -3.43
CA ASP A 59 5.42 -8.24 -2.00
C ASP A 59 5.56 -9.69 -1.51
N ILE A 60 6.70 -10.04 -0.92
CA ILE A 60 6.90 -11.35 -0.35
C ILE A 60 6.62 -11.37 1.15
N TRP A 61 5.84 -12.35 1.56
CA TRP A 61 5.38 -12.51 2.93
C TRP A 61 6.01 -13.73 3.61
N PRO A 62 6.33 -13.62 4.91
CA PRO A 62 6.74 -14.76 5.71
C PRO A 62 5.52 -15.52 6.25
N LYS A 63 5.76 -16.68 6.87
CA LYS A 63 4.77 -17.36 7.69
C LYS A 63 4.27 -16.41 8.81
N ARG A 64 3.02 -16.50 9.15
CA ARG A 64 1.94 -17.47 8.83
C ARG A 64 1.13 -17.14 7.57
N HIS A 65 1.28 -15.96 6.99
CA HIS A 65 0.37 -15.48 5.94
C HIS A 65 0.76 -16.02 4.57
N GLY A 66 2.01 -15.92 4.23
CA GLY A 66 2.68 -16.57 3.11
C GLY A 66 3.86 -17.40 3.62
N ASN A 67 4.71 -17.86 2.72
CA ASN A 67 6.02 -18.47 3.05
C ASN A 67 7.09 -18.12 2.00
N GLN A 68 6.83 -17.08 1.21
CA GLN A 68 7.70 -16.74 0.09
C GLN A 68 9.02 -16.13 0.57
N ARG A 69 9.01 -15.54 1.78
CA ARG A 69 10.26 -15.10 2.42
C ARG A 69 11.14 -16.27 2.84
N GLU A 70 10.56 -17.35 3.34
CA GLU A 70 11.27 -18.58 3.63
C GLU A 70 11.76 -19.26 2.35
N GLN A 71 10.93 -19.28 1.29
CA GLN A 71 11.35 -19.80 -0.02
C GLN A 71 12.57 -19.05 -0.57
N LEU A 72 12.63 -17.71 -0.42
CA LEU A 72 13.83 -16.93 -0.73
C LEU A 72 15.05 -17.42 0.07
N SER A 73 14.90 -17.67 1.38
CA SER A 73 15.99 -18.16 2.22
C SER A 73 16.46 -19.54 1.79
N ASP A 74 15.54 -20.43 1.43
CA ASP A 74 15.82 -21.81 1.06
C ASP A 74 16.51 -21.92 -0.32
N MET A 75 16.11 -21.08 -1.29
CA MET A 75 16.70 -21.10 -2.63
C MET A 75 17.92 -20.19 -2.78
N GLY A 76 18.11 -19.23 -1.91
CA GLY A 76 19.18 -18.22 -1.98
C GLY A 76 18.87 -17.07 -2.95
N GLU A 77 19.57 -15.95 -2.73
CA GLU A 77 19.32 -14.68 -3.43
C GLU A 77 19.54 -14.78 -4.96
N GLU A 78 20.57 -15.51 -5.41
CA GLU A 78 20.89 -15.64 -6.84
C GLU A 78 19.76 -16.35 -7.62
N LEU A 79 19.29 -17.48 -7.10
CA LEU A 79 18.21 -18.23 -7.75
C LEU A 79 16.90 -17.45 -7.68
N PHE A 80 16.62 -16.76 -6.56
CA PHE A 80 15.46 -15.89 -6.41
C PHE A 80 15.46 -14.77 -7.46
N LEU A 81 16.55 -14.04 -7.62
CA LEU A 81 16.68 -12.97 -8.63
C LEU A 81 16.54 -13.51 -10.06
N SER A 82 17.11 -14.70 -10.33
CA SER A 82 16.96 -15.37 -11.62
C SER A 82 15.50 -15.71 -11.91
N LEU A 83 14.75 -16.16 -10.89
CA LEU A 83 13.34 -16.50 -11.00
C LEU A 83 12.47 -15.24 -11.24
N LEU A 84 12.72 -14.17 -10.51
CA LEU A 84 12.07 -12.87 -10.75
C LEU A 84 12.31 -12.38 -12.18
N LYS A 85 13.58 -12.39 -12.63
CA LYS A 85 13.96 -11.98 -13.99
C LYS A 85 13.27 -12.81 -15.07
N LYS A 86 13.18 -14.13 -14.88
CA LYS A 86 12.49 -15.04 -15.82
C LYS A 86 11.05 -14.63 -16.07
N HIS A 87 10.37 -14.07 -15.07
CA HIS A 87 8.97 -13.65 -15.15
C HIS A 87 8.77 -12.14 -15.36
N ASN A 88 9.85 -11.36 -15.55
CA ASN A 88 9.84 -9.89 -15.64
C ASN A 88 9.17 -9.24 -14.42
N VAL A 89 9.39 -9.80 -13.23
CA VAL A 89 8.90 -9.28 -11.95
C VAL A 89 10.07 -8.71 -11.15
N SER A 90 9.81 -7.67 -10.39
CA SER A 90 10.75 -7.10 -9.42
C SER A 90 10.21 -7.24 -8.00
N LEU A 91 11.07 -7.25 -7.01
CA LEU A 91 10.69 -7.21 -5.62
C LEU A 91 10.34 -5.77 -5.23
N GLY A 92 9.06 -5.49 -4.98
CA GLY A 92 8.57 -4.15 -4.64
C GLY A 92 8.51 -3.89 -3.13
N CYS A 93 8.17 -4.93 -2.38
CA CYS A 93 8.02 -4.88 -0.94
C CYS A 93 8.44 -6.20 -0.28
N MET A 94 8.85 -6.12 0.98
CA MET A 94 9.01 -7.25 1.89
C MET A 94 8.22 -6.97 3.15
N THR A 95 7.16 -7.72 3.39
CA THR A 95 6.37 -7.58 4.62
C THR A 95 6.98 -8.43 5.73
N GLN A 96 7.30 -7.80 6.88
CA GLN A 96 8.06 -8.42 7.97
C GLN A 96 7.49 -8.11 9.36
N TYR A 97 6.32 -8.68 9.66
CA TYR A 97 5.72 -8.54 10.99
C TYR A 97 6.44 -9.33 12.08
N VAL A 98 7.04 -10.46 11.72
CA VAL A 98 7.70 -11.35 12.68
C VAL A 98 8.91 -10.67 13.34
N LEU A 99 9.63 -9.85 12.59
CA LEU A 99 10.79 -9.11 13.09
C LEU A 99 10.39 -7.86 13.89
N GLY A 100 9.19 -7.36 13.63
CA GLY A 100 8.74 -6.08 14.20
C GLY A 100 9.59 -4.89 13.73
N PRO A 101 9.26 -3.65 14.16
CA PRO A 101 9.93 -2.45 13.66
C PRO A 101 11.38 -2.33 14.12
N PHE A 102 11.76 -3.01 15.20
CA PHE A 102 13.11 -2.93 15.81
C PHE A 102 14.02 -4.10 15.44
N GLY A 103 13.62 -5.00 14.54
CA GLY A 103 14.40 -6.17 14.13
C GLY A 103 14.77 -6.19 12.65
N LEU A 104 14.65 -5.06 11.92
CA LEU A 104 14.72 -5.04 10.45
C LEU A 104 16.12 -4.78 9.88
N GLN A 105 17.14 -4.50 10.68
CA GLN A 105 18.43 -4.02 10.19
C GLN A 105 19.10 -4.97 9.19
N ASP A 106 19.11 -6.28 9.48
CA ASP A 106 19.69 -7.25 8.54
C ASP A 106 18.74 -7.51 7.36
N GLU A 107 17.44 -7.45 7.56
CA GLU A 107 16.44 -7.58 6.49
C GLU A 107 16.53 -6.41 5.49
N MET A 108 16.82 -5.19 5.94
CA MET A 108 17.07 -4.04 5.06
C MET A 108 18.28 -4.25 4.15
N LYS A 109 19.34 -4.89 4.64
CA LYS A 109 20.50 -5.24 3.80
C LYS A 109 20.16 -6.32 2.76
N VAL A 110 19.32 -7.30 3.13
CA VAL A 110 18.79 -8.28 2.18
C VAL A 110 17.93 -7.59 1.12
N ALA A 111 16.98 -6.74 1.54
CA ALA A 111 16.13 -5.98 0.65
C ALA A 111 16.92 -5.13 -0.36
N GLN A 112 17.97 -4.42 0.12
CA GLN A 112 18.89 -3.64 -0.72
C GLN A 112 19.55 -4.49 -1.81
N ARG A 113 20.11 -5.66 -1.45
CA ARG A 113 20.75 -6.55 -2.43
C ARG A 113 19.80 -7.10 -3.48
N LEU A 114 18.53 -7.24 -3.11
CA LEU A 114 17.45 -7.70 -3.99
C LEU A 114 16.78 -6.59 -4.80
N GLY A 115 17.21 -5.32 -4.63
CA GLY A 115 16.63 -4.16 -5.32
C GLY A 115 15.28 -3.71 -4.78
N CYS A 116 14.84 -4.24 -3.63
CA CYS A 116 13.64 -3.80 -2.93
C CYS A 116 13.90 -2.49 -2.18
N GLN A 117 12.91 -1.61 -2.15
CA GLN A 117 13.03 -0.31 -1.48
C GLN A 117 12.03 -0.11 -0.34
N THR A 118 11.17 -1.07 -0.07
CA THR A 118 10.11 -0.92 0.94
C THR A 118 10.01 -2.17 1.80
N ILE A 119 10.02 -1.98 3.12
CA ILE A 119 9.69 -3.03 4.08
C ILE A 119 8.47 -2.57 4.86
N VAL A 120 7.42 -3.41 4.92
CA VAL A 120 6.24 -3.16 5.75
C VAL A 120 6.35 -3.92 7.05
N THR A 121 6.00 -3.26 8.14
CA THR A 121 5.87 -3.88 9.47
C THR A 121 4.83 -3.14 10.31
N GLY A 122 4.44 -3.71 11.45
CA GLY A 122 3.56 -3.04 12.42
C GLY A 122 4.31 -2.08 13.33
N GLY A 123 3.59 -1.14 13.94
CA GLY A 123 4.12 -0.35 15.05
C GLY A 123 4.33 -1.19 16.32
N SER A 124 4.94 -0.61 17.34
CA SER A 124 5.16 -1.28 18.62
C SER A 124 5.06 -0.30 19.77
N GLY A 125 4.31 -0.63 20.80
CA GLY A 125 4.14 0.20 21.99
C GLY A 125 2.85 -0.05 22.75
N PRO A 126 2.51 0.79 23.73
CA PRO A 126 1.27 0.70 24.49
C PRO A 126 0.03 0.83 23.59
N LYS A 127 -1.05 0.15 23.96
CA LYS A 127 -2.31 0.10 23.21
C LYS A 127 -3.39 0.90 23.90
N GLY A 128 -4.42 1.32 23.14
CA GLY A 128 -5.61 1.97 23.68
C GLY A 128 -5.38 3.35 24.24
N LEU A 129 -4.30 4.01 23.86
CA LEU A 129 -3.99 5.40 24.28
C LEU A 129 -4.72 6.40 23.37
N THR A 130 -4.99 7.59 23.91
CA THR A 130 -5.58 8.71 23.20
C THR A 130 -4.92 10.03 23.58
N GLY A 131 -5.11 11.08 22.79
CA GLY A 131 -4.68 12.45 23.08
C GLY A 131 -3.19 12.58 23.39
N THR A 132 -2.86 13.29 24.46
CA THR A 132 -1.46 13.58 24.84
C THR A 132 -0.65 12.33 25.19
N ALA A 133 -1.28 11.32 25.83
CA ALA A 133 -0.63 10.05 26.14
C ALA A 133 -0.26 9.27 24.87
N LEU A 134 -1.15 9.23 23.89
CA LEU A 134 -0.86 8.63 22.58
C LEU A 134 0.29 9.38 21.87
N LYS A 135 0.24 10.72 21.80
CA LYS A 135 1.30 11.51 21.17
C LYS A 135 2.65 11.29 21.84
N ALA A 136 2.70 11.17 23.18
CA ALA A 136 3.92 10.87 23.91
C ALA A 136 4.45 9.45 23.59
N ALA A 137 3.58 8.45 23.51
CA ALA A 137 3.97 7.08 23.16
C ALA A 137 4.48 6.97 21.71
N VAL A 138 3.87 7.69 20.75
CA VAL A 138 4.38 7.78 19.38
C VAL A 138 5.75 8.44 19.33
N LYS A 139 5.99 9.50 20.11
CA LYS A 139 7.33 10.10 20.22
C LYS A 139 8.37 9.11 20.75
N GLU A 140 8.03 8.35 21.79
CA GLU A 140 8.93 7.34 22.34
C GLU A 140 9.22 6.22 21.30
N PHE A 141 8.22 5.79 20.55
CA PHE A 141 8.39 4.87 19.44
C PHE A 141 9.37 5.43 18.40
N LEU A 142 9.21 6.68 17.98
CA LEU A 142 10.08 7.34 17.01
C LEU A 142 11.53 7.48 17.51
N GLU A 143 11.74 7.77 18.80
CA GLU A 143 13.07 7.77 19.38
C GLU A 143 13.75 6.39 19.29
N LYS A 144 12.98 5.31 19.55
CA LYS A 144 13.48 3.94 19.42
C LYS A 144 13.75 3.56 17.96
N MET A 145 13.06 4.18 17.00
CA MET A 145 13.28 3.95 15.57
C MET A 145 14.59 4.53 15.03
N LYS A 146 15.18 5.56 15.67
CA LYS A 146 16.34 6.28 15.13
C LYS A 146 17.48 5.36 14.64
N PRO A 147 18.00 4.39 15.44
CA PRO A 147 19.09 3.54 14.97
C PRO A 147 18.68 2.60 13.80
N HIS A 148 17.39 2.36 13.62
CA HIS A 148 16.87 1.60 12.48
C HIS A 148 16.70 2.48 11.25
N LEU A 149 16.41 3.77 11.45
CA LEU A 149 16.32 4.76 10.38
C LEU A 149 17.70 5.12 9.82
N ASP A 150 18.75 5.10 10.65
CA ASP A 150 20.13 5.25 10.17
C ASP A 150 20.47 4.14 9.15
N VAL A 151 20.13 2.88 9.46
CA VAL A 151 20.33 1.75 8.54
C VAL A 151 19.39 1.85 7.32
N ALA A 152 18.17 2.36 7.49
CA ALA A 152 17.23 2.57 6.39
C ALA A 152 17.79 3.60 5.39
N GLU A 153 18.39 4.68 5.88
CA GLU A 153 19.06 5.69 5.05
C GLU A 153 20.29 5.11 4.34
N GLU A 154 21.15 4.37 5.04
CA GLU A 154 22.33 3.72 4.47
C GLU A 154 21.98 2.72 3.36
N THR A 155 20.87 2.00 3.50
CA THR A 155 20.40 0.97 2.55
C THR A 155 19.47 1.49 1.49
N GLY A 156 18.96 2.73 1.62
CA GLY A 156 17.94 3.31 0.74
C GLY A 156 16.55 2.68 0.91
N ILE A 157 16.29 2.02 2.05
CA ILE A 157 15.01 1.37 2.35
C ILE A 157 14.06 2.34 3.04
N THR A 158 12.79 2.26 2.71
CA THR A 158 11.70 2.91 3.46
C THR A 158 11.00 1.87 4.32
N ILE A 159 10.95 2.12 5.64
CA ILE A 159 10.14 1.33 6.58
C ILE A 159 8.74 1.94 6.59
N ALA A 160 7.75 1.19 6.12
CA ALA A 160 6.35 1.60 6.15
C ALA A 160 5.64 0.92 7.32
N ILE A 161 5.13 1.73 8.25
CA ILE A 161 4.39 1.23 9.42
C ILE A 161 2.92 1.08 9.05
N GLU A 162 2.43 -0.16 9.10
CA GLU A 162 1.01 -0.42 8.92
C GLU A 162 0.23 -0.06 10.19
N ASN A 163 -0.87 0.66 10.00
CA ASN A 163 -1.86 0.81 11.06
C ASN A 163 -2.58 -0.53 11.27
N HIS A 164 -2.45 -1.09 12.45
CA HIS A 164 -2.99 -2.39 12.76
C HIS A 164 -3.72 -2.41 14.11
N ALA A 165 -4.93 -2.97 14.14
CA ALA A 165 -5.70 -3.13 15.37
C ALA A 165 -4.88 -3.80 16.47
N ASN A 166 -5.07 -3.36 17.71
CA ASN A 166 -4.30 -3.82 18.87
C ASN A 166 -2.79 -3.51 18.83
N ASN A 167 -2.41 -2.41 18.19
CA ASN A 167 -1.04 -1.89 18.12
C ASN A 167 -0.98 -0.46 18.67
N LEU A 168 0.21 0.17 18.72
CA LEU A 168 0.36 1.59 19.01
C LEU A 168 -0.19 2.46 17.87
N ILE A 169 0.07 2.05 16.64
CA ILE A 169 -0.42 2.73 15.44
C ILE A 169 -1.68 2.00 14.97
N ASP A 170 -2.83 2.35 15.53
CA ASP A 170 -4.12 1.69 15.30
C ASP A 170 -5.30 2.63 15.09
N SER A 171 -5.05 3.95 15.09
CA SER A 171 -6.10 4.96 15.02
C SER A 171 -5.71 6.11 14.08
N PRO A 172 -6.69 6.92 13.59
CA PRO A 172 -6.40 8.12 12.82
C PRO A 172 -5.40 9.07 13.48
N ASP A 173 -5.53 9.29 14.79
CA ASP A 173 -4.63 10.18 15.54
C ASP A 173 -3.21 9.61 15.60
N SER A 174 -3.05 8.29 15.83
CA SER A 174 -1.72 7.67 15.86
C SER A 174 -1.00 7.77 14.51
N LEU A 175 -1.73 7.59 13.39
CA LEU A 175 -1.21 7.78 12.03
C LEU A 175 -0.78 9.23 11.78
N LYS A 176 -1.62 10.20 12.17
CA LYS A 176 -1.29 11.63 12.06
C LYS A 176 -0.04 11.99 12.89
N TYR A 177 0.07 11.49 14.12
CA TYR A 177 1.25 11.72 14.94
C TYR A 177 2.49 11.04 14.36
N LEU A 178 2.36 9.83 13.78
CA LEU A 178 3.46 9.17 13.10
C LEU A 178 3.97 10.02 11.93
N ALA A 179 3.07 10.51 11.08
CA ALA A 179 3.40 11.34 9.93
C ALA A 179 3.97 12.72 10.33
N GLU A 180 3.31 13.41 11.29
CA GLU A 180 3.71 14.75 11.78
C GLU A 180 5.11 14.74 12.42
N LEU A 181 5.41 13.68 13.19
CA LEU A 181 6.59 13.62 14.04
C LEU A 181 7.71 12.78 13.45
N SER A 182 7.51 12.17 12.27
CA SER A 182 8.53 11.35 11.61
C SER A 182 9.83 12.12 11.42
N PRO A 183 10.98 11.61 11.91
CA PRO A 183 12.26 12.29 11.81
C PRO A 183 12.97 12.04 10.46
N SER A 184 12.45 11.19 9.59
CA SER A 184 13.14 10.73 8.39
C SER A 184 12.16 10.40 7.24
N PRO A 185 12.53 10.69 5.98
CA PRO A 185 11.77 10.25 4.82
C PRO A 185 11.79 8.72 4.62
N HIS A 186 12.66 8.02 5.34
CA HIS A 186 12.75 6.56 5.35
C HIS A 186 11.76 5.90 6.33
N LEU A 187 10.89 6.68 6.99
CA LEU A 187 9.76 6.19 7.79
C LEU A 187 8.46 6.71 7.19
N ALA A 188 7.59 5.78 6.81
CA ALA A 188 6.36 6.07 6.11
C ALA A 188 5.18 5.27 6.67
N VAL A 189 4.00 5.47 6.09
CA VAL A 189 2.76 4.77 6.43
C VAL A 189 2.45 3.71 5.40
N ALA A 190 2.08 2.51 5.84
CA ALA A 190 1.33 1.55 5.07
C ALA A 190 -0.14 1.62 5.53
N PHE A 191 -0.96 2.25 4.71
CA PHE A 191 -2.33 2.62 5.08
C PHE A 191 -3.29 1.48 4.80
N ALA A 192 -3.89 0.90 5.85
CA ALA A 192 -4.82 -0.22 5.79
C ALA A 192 -6.22 0.20 6.30
N PRO A 193 -7.16 0.55 5.43
CA PRO A 193 -8.55 0.88 5.81
C PRO A 193 -9.21 -0.19 6.67
N TYR A 194 -8.88 -1.46 6.46
CA TYR A 194 -9.39 -2.61 7.23
C TYR A 194 -9.37 -2.40 8.75
N HIS A 195 -8.34 -1.76 9.28
CA HIS A 195 -8.14 -1.59 10.72
C HIS A 195 -8.78 -0.31 11.30
N LEU A 196 -9.48 0.46 10.47
CA LEU A 196 -10.09 1.74 10.84
C LEU A 196 -11.62 1.68 10.71
N PRO A 197 -12.37 2.62 11.31
CA PRO A 197 -13.80 2.74 11.04
C PRO A 197 -14.08 2.88 9.54
N GLN A 198 -15.09 2.15 9.04
CA GLN A 198 -15.40 2.07 7.60
C GLN A 198 -16.31 3.24 7.14
N ASP A 199 -15.88 4.45 7.44
CA ASP A 199 -16.48 5.69 6.93
C ASP A 199 -15.63 6.20 5.77
N SER A 200 -16.12 6.06 4.54
CA SER A 200 -15.41 6.41 3.32
C SER A 200 -14.95 7.88 3.28
N ILE A 201 -15.76 8.79 3.84
CA ILE A 201 -15.43 10.22 3.86
C ILE A 201 -14.34 10.51 4.89
N ALA A 202 -14.43 9.92 6.08
CA ALA A 202 -13.41 10.07 7.12
C ALA A 202 -12.08 9.43 6.69
N LEU A 203 -12.11 8.26 6.03
CA LEU A 203 -10.93 7.60 5.47
C LEU A 203 -10.29 8.44 4.35
N ALA A 204 -11.09 9.01 3.46
CA ALA A 204 -10.61 9.90 2.40
C ALA A 204 -9.96 11.17 2.98
N GLN A 205 -10.56 11.76 4.02
CA GLN A 205 -9.95 12.91 4.70
C GLN A 205 -8.62 12.52 5.37
N LEU A 206 -8.56 11.36 6.00
CA LEU A 206 -7.32 10.87 6.61
C LEU A 206 -6.21 10.64 5.57
N ILE A 207 -6.55 10.14 4.38
CA ILE A 207 -5.59 10.02 3.26
C ILE A 207 -5.03 11.39 2.89
N ARG A 208 -5.87 12.43 2.78
CA ARG A 208 -5.42 13.81 2.50
C ARG A 208 -4.54 14.37 3.62
N ASP A 209 -4.92 14.11 4.89
CA ASP A 209 -4.14 14.56 6.05
C ASP A 209 -2.76 13.90 6.12
N LEU A 210 -2.63 12.64 5.71
CA LEU A 210 -1.36 11.90 5.67
C LEU A 210 -0.49 12.26 4.46
N GLY A 211 -1.11 12.59 3.33
CA GLY A 211 -0.42 13.05 2.12
C GLY A 211 0.71 12.10 1.69
N ASN A 212 1.86 12.67 1.42
CA ASN A 212 3.05 11.95 0.94
C ASN A 212 3.67 10.98 1.97
N SER A 213 3.17 10.93 3.20
CA SER A 213 3.61 9.94 4.18
C SER A 213 3.13 8.53 3.83
N ILE A 214 2.12 8.37 2.96
CA ILE A 214 1.62 7.06 2.53
C ILE A 214 2.56 6.45 1.50
N ARG A 215 3.23 5.36 1.84
CA ARG A 215 4.11 4.58 0.95
C ARG A 215 3.41 3.38 0.33
N VAL A 216 2.50 2.75 1.08
CA VAL A 216 1.70 1.61 0.66
C VAL A 216 0.24 1.89 0.99
N PHE A 217 -0.65 1.65 0.05
CA PHE A 217 -2.09 1.67 0.23
C PHE A 217 -2.63 0.26 0.05
N TYR A 218 -3.20 -0.30 1.11
CA TYR A 218 -3.91 -1.56 1.03
C TYR A 218 -5.38 -1.30 0.63
N ALA A 219 -5.77 -1.72 -0.55
CA ALA A 219 -7.16 -1.74 -0.97
C ALA A 219 -7.86 -2.93 -0.27
N TRP A 220 -8.19 -2.73 0.99
CA TRP A 220 -8.63 -3.74 1.93
C TRP A 220 -9.63 -3.16 2.94
N GLU A 221 -10.77 -3.82 3.08
CA GLU A 221 -11.84 -3.45 3.99
C GLU A 221 -12.17 -4.60 4.95
N HIS A 222 -12.82 -4.32 6.08
CA HIS A 222 -13.06 -5.37 7.06
C HIS A 222 -14.39 -6.14 6.89
N GLY A 223 -15.21 -5.76 5.90
CA GLY A 223 -16.52 -6.38 5.72
C GLY A 223 -17.44 -6.12 6.92
N ASP A 224 -17.67 -7.13 7.75
CA ASP A 224 -18.61 -7.05 8.88
C ASP A 224 -17.95 -6.64 10.21
N GLY A 225 -16.67 -6.24 10.23
CA GLY A 225 -15.97 -5.76 11.42
C GLY A 225 -14.49 -6.13 11.45
N CYS A 226 -13.66 -5.18 11.87
CA CYS A 226 -12.22 -5.40 12.00
C CYS A 226 -11.93 -6.57 12.94
N MET A 227 -11.04 -7.48 12.54
CA MET A 227 -10.67 -8.71 13.27
C MET A 227 -11.81 -9.70 13.48
N THR A 228 -13.00 -9.46 12.94
CA THR A 228 -14.11 -10.41 12.98
C THR A 228 -13.85 -11.53 11.97
N ARG A 229 -13.89 -12.76 12.42
CA ARG A 229 -13.78 -13.91 11.52
C ARG A 229 -15.07 -14.06 10.73
N LEU A 230 -14.97 -13.80 9.42
CA LEU A 230 -16.09 -14.03 8.50
C LEU A 230 -16.32 -15.53 8.23
N PRO A 231 -17.53 -15.96 7.95
CA PRO A 231 -17.79 -17.25 7.34
C PRO A 231 -16.99 -17.42 6.04
N LYS A 232 -16.53 -18.63 5.70
CA LYS A 232 -15.65 -18.87 4.55
C LYS A 232 -16.18 -18.29 3.23
N ASN A 233 -17.47 -18.46 2.99
CA ASN A 233 -18.16 -17.93 1.80
C ASN A 233 -18.35 -16.39 1.79
N GLN A 234 -17.90 -15.69 2.81
CA GLN A 234 -17.99 -14.24 2.95
C GLN A 234 -16.61 -13.58 3.11
N GLU A 235 -15.53 -14.36 3.17
CA GLU A 235 -14.18 -13.81 3.38
C GLU A 235 -13.78 -12.80 2.30
N LEU A 236 -14.25 -12.98 1.05
CA LEU A 236 -14.01 -12.06 -0.05
C LEU A 236 -14.61 -10.65 0.15
N LYS A 237 -15.55 -10.48 1.11
CA LYS A 237 -16.02 -9.13 1.51
C LYS A 237 -14.90 -8.20 2.01
N GLN A 238 -13.74 -8.74 2.29
CA GLN A 238 -12.57 -7.93 2.64
C GLN A 238 -11.97 -7.21 1.43
N MET A 239 -12.35 -7.56 0.21
CA MET A 239 -11.79 -7.01 -1.03
C MET A 239 -12.73 -5.97 -1.65
N PRO A 240 -12.21 -4.90 -2.28
CA PRO A 240 -13.01 -3.95 -3.04
C PRO A 240 -13.94 -4.64 -4.05
N ALA A 241 -15.11 -4.08 -4.27
CA ALA A 241 -16.21 -4.63 -5.07
C ALA A 241 -16.95 -5.85 -4.47
N ASN A 242 -16.53 -6.36 -3.32
CA ASN A 242 -17.19 -7.48 -2.65
C ASN A 242 -17.77 -7.08 -1.28
N GLY A 243 -17.14 -6.13 -0.61
CA GLY A 243 -17.58 -5.60 0.68
C GLY A 243 -18.40 -4.33 0.56
N PRO A 244 -18.82 -3.77 1.70
CA PRO A 244 -19.71 -2.62 1.74
C PRO A 244 -19.00 -1.25 1.62
N LEU A 245 -17.67 -1.18 1.73
CA LEU A 245 -16.95 0.09 1.71
C LEU A 245 -16.95 0.69 0.30
N ASP A 246 -17.43 1.92 0.18
CA ASP A 246 -17.25 2.70 -1.04
C ASP A 246 -15.82 3.24 -1.13
N PHE A 247 -15.03 2.73 -2.07
CA PHE A 247 -13.66 3.17 -2.29
C PHE A 247 -13.56 4.44 -3.15
N GLN A 248 -14.61 4.91 -3.80
CA GLN A 248 -14.50 6.10 -4.67
C GLN A 248 -13.95 7.34 -3.94
N PRO A 249 -14.42 7.71 -2.72
CA PRO A 249 -13.84 8.83 -1.99
C PRO A 249 -12.36 8.63 -1.63
N LEU A 250 -11.94 7.39 -1.34
CA LEU A 250 -10.55 7.06 -1.02
C LEU A 250 -9.66 7.20 -2.26
N VAL A 251 -10.12 6.67 -3.40
CA VAL A 251 -9.42 6.79 -4.70
C VAL A 251 -9.27 8.27 -5.07
N GLN A 252 -10.34 9.06 -4.96
CA GLN A 252 -10.27 10.51 -5.22
C GLN A 252 -9.27 11.20 -4.29
N ALA A 253 -9.21 10.83 -3.01
CA ALA A 253 -8.25 11.39 -2.07
C ALA A 253 -6.80 11.02 -2.43
N LEU A 254 -6.56 9.81 -2.96
CA LEU A 254 -5.24 9.40 -3.46
C LEU A 254 -4.85 10.18 -4.72
N VAL A 255 -5.81 10.48 -5.60
CA VAL A 255 -5.60 11.40 -6.73
C VAL A 255 -5.25 12.81 -6.25
N ASP A 256 -6.00 13.34 -5.28
CA ASP A 256 -5.82 14.70 -4.76
C ASP A 256 -4.43 14.93 -4.13
N ILE A 257 -3.78 13.89 -3.63
CA ILE A 257 -2.42 13.96 -3.05
C ILE A 257 -1.31 13.53 -4.01
N ASP A 258 -1.60 13.36 -5.29
CA ASP A 258 -0.64 12.84 -6.30
C ASP A 258 0.04 11.54 -5.84
N TYR A 259 -0.74 10.62 -5.27
CA TYR A 259 -0.21 9.37 -4.72
C TYR A 259 0.57 8.56 -5.75
N SER A 260 1.80 8.21 -5.43
CA SER A 260 2.72 7.46 -6.31
C SER A 260 3.32 6.21 -5.64
N GLY A 261 2.82 5.86 -4.46
CA GLY A 261 3.23 4.67 -3.72
C GLY A 261 2.68 3.37 -4.30
N TRP A 262 2.89 2.28 -3.59
CA TRP A 262 2.38 0.96 -3.97
C TRP A 262 0.91 0.78 -3.57
N THR A 263 0.11 0.23 -4.45
CA THR A 263 -1.27 -0.19 -4.15
C THR A 263 -1.36 -1.70 -4.19
N GLU A 264 -1.78 -2.29 -3.09
CA GLU A 264 -1.96 -3.72 -2.94
C GLU A 264 -3.43 -4.04 -2.69
N ILE A 265 -4.04 -4.84 -3.56
CA ILE A 265 -5.37 -5.41 -3.33
C ILE A 265 -5.19 -6.58 -2.39
N PHE A 266 -5.92 -6.58 -1.29
CA PHE A 266 -5.54 -7.40 -0.16
C PHE A 266 -6.73 -8.01 0.59
N MET A 267 -6.52 -9.19 1.13
CA MET A 267 -7.33 -9.81 2.18
C MET A 267 -6.56 -10.90 2.92
N HIS A 268 -7.07 -11.27 4.06
CA HIS A 268 -6.58 -12.43 4.80
C HIS A 268 -7.61 -13.56 4.84
N PRO A 269 -7.29 -14.76 4.32
CA PRO A 269 -8.12 -15.93 4.49
C PRO A 269 -7.98 -16.54 5.91
N VAL A 270 -8.92 -17.37 6.28
CA VAL A 270 -8.82 -18.21 7.48
C VAL A 270 -8.96 -19.68 7.06
N PRO A 271 -8.02 -20.56 7.47
CA PRO A 271 -6.77 -20.30 8.19
C PRO A 271 -5.77 -19.47 7.37
N ARG A 272 -4.76 -18.89 8.03
CA ARG A 272 -3.66 -18.22 7.35
C ARG A 272 -2.80 -19.22 6.58
N GLY A 273 -2.15 -18.77 5.50
CA GLY A 273 -1.24 -19.61 4.70
C GLY A 273 -1.90 -20.47 3.64
N ILE A 274 -3.24 -20.40 3.49
CA ILE A 274 -3.93 -20.95 2.33
C ILE A 274 -4.15 -19.86 1.28
N PRO A 275 -4.28 -20.20 -0.02
CA PRO A 275 -4.74 -19.24 -1.02
C PRO A 275 -6.16 -18.75 -0.70
N ILE A 276 -6.50 -17.54 -1.14
CA ILE A 276 -7.86 -16.99 -0.94
C ILE A 276 -8.93 -17.74 -1.73
N LEU A 277 -8.56 -18.36 -2.85
CA LEU A 277 -9.37 -19.24 -3.69
C LEU A 277 -8.57 -20.51 -4.05
N GLU A 278 -9.18 -21.46 -4.74
CA GLU A 278 -8.61 -22.80 -4.91
C GLU A 278 -7.38 -22.83 -5.82
N THR A 279 -7.37 -21.99 -6.88
CA THR A 279 -6.29 -21.93 -7.87
C THR A 279 -5.66 -20.56 -7.94
N ALA A 280 -4.41 -20.47 -8.42
CA ALA A 280 -3.72 -19.20 -8.63
C ALA A 280 -4.46 -18.32 -9.64
N GLU A 281 -5.04 -18.90 -10.66
CA GLU A 281 -5.82 -18.20 -11.68
C GLU A 281 -7.10 -17.58 -11.09
N GLU A 282 -7.80 -18.27 -10.20
CA GLU A 282 -8.98 -17.74 -9.51
C GLU A 282 -8.61 -16.59 -8.56
N VAL A 283 -7.50 -16.72 -7.83
CA VAL A 283 -6.95 -15.62 -7.00
C VAL A 283 -6.69 -14.39 -7.87
N THR A 284 -6.01 -14.58 -9.00
CA THR A 284 -5.72 -13.52 -9.97
C THR A 284 -6.99 -12.88 -10.54
N ALA A 285 -8.00 -13.69 -10.88
CA ALA A 285 -9.28 -13.19 -11.39
C ALA A 285 -10.00 -12.32 -10.35
N GLU A 286 -9.96 -12.70 -9.08
CA GLU A 286 -10.59 -11.95 -8.00
C GLU A 286 -9.82 -10.64 -7.69
N ILE A 287 -8.48 -10.65 -7.70
CA ILE A 287 -7.66 -9.44 -7.64
C ILE A 287 -8.02 -8.49 -8.79
N ASN A 288 -8.17 -9.00 -10.01
CA ASN A 288 -8.54 -8.20 -11.17
C ASN A 288 -9.95 -7.61 -11.08
N LYS A 289 -10.91 -8.31 -10.49
CA LYS A 289 -12.25 -7.78 -10.23
C LYS A 289 -12.18 -6.53 -9.34
N SER A 290 -11.43 -6.61 -8.22
CA SER A 290 -11.21 -5.47 -7.34
C SER A 290 -10.45 -4.34 -8.03
N ARG A 291 -9.44 -4.67 -8.83
CA ARG A 291 -8.67 -3.69 -9.61
C ARG A 291 -9.51 -2.92 -10.63
N HIS A 292 -10.46 -3.58 -11.28
CA HIS A 292 -11.37 -2.92 -12.22
C HIS A 292 -12.43 -2.06 -11.55
N TYR A 293 -12.72 -2.33 -10.29
CA TYR A 293 -13.63 -1.52 -9.48
C TYR A 293 -12.96 -0.22 -9.01
N LEU A 294 -11.67 -0.25 -8.65
CA LEU A 294 -10.89 0.91 -8.24
C LEU A 294 -10.53 1.81 -9.43
#